data_6e5d821ccd5d5341f6ba1c82278cb710
#
_entry.id   6e5d821ccd5d5341f6ba1c82278cb710
#
_cell.length_a   1.000
_cell.length_b   1.000
_cell.length_c   1.000
_cell.angle_alpha   90.00
_cell.angle_beta   90.00
_cell.angle_gamma   90.00
#
_symmetry.space_group_name_H-M   'P 1'
#
loop_
_entity.id
_entity.type
_entity.pdbx_description
1 polymer ?
#
loop_
_entity_poly.entity_id
_entity_poly.type
_entity_poly.pdbx_seq_one_letter_code
_entity_poly.pdbx_strand_id
1 'polypeptide(L)'
;CCDGNCCEEIIIDTKGVKVNFGDFWALKGIDIKVKRGEIIVILGPSGSGKSTFIRTLNRLQPHSGGTVVIDGITVDDDTTVSDLKYVRAEIGFVFQQFNLFPHLTIMENITLAPMKVKGESKREAEANALKLLERVGIPEQAYKYPSGLSGGQQQRVAIARALAMDPKIMLFDEPTSALDPEMIKEVLDVMIDLAKRDITMIVVTHEMGFAKEVADRCILFDEGHLIEEKSPDEFFSNPEHERTKLFLEQIL
;
A
#
# COMPACT_ATOMS: atom_id res chain seq x y z
N CYS A 1 27.71 4.10 14.39
CA CYS A 1 27.63 3.02 13.41
C CYS A 1 29.03 2.80 12.90
N CYS A 2 29.75 1.81 13.45
CA CYS A 2 31.05 1.37 12.99
C CYS A 2 30.89 -0.07 12.55
N ASP A 3 31.50 -0.39 11.39
CA ASP A 3 31.52 -1.68 10.74
C ASP A 3 30.38 -1.93 9.74
N GLY A 4 30.65 -1.59 8.51
CA GLY A 4 30.20 -2.01 7.17
C GLY A 4 29.08 -3.03 6.93
N ASN A 5 28.30 -3.41 7.93
CA ASN A 5 27.05 -4.15 7.83
C ASN A 5 25.92 -3.17 8.21
N CYS A 6 25.35 -2.47 7.24
CA CYS A 6 23.97 -1.99 7.38
C CYS A 6 23.12 -3.25 7.58
N CYS A 7 22.76 -3.54 8.84
CA CYS A 7 21.72 -4.51 9.14
C CYS A 7 20.48 -4.04 8.37
N GLU A 8 20.11 -4.76 7.33
CA GLU A 8 18.90 -4.51 6.56
C GLU A 8 17.72 -4.61 7.53
N GLU A 9 17.20 -3.47 7.95
CA GLU A 9 16.15 -3.41 8.97
C GLU A 9 14.84 -3.91 8.37
N ILE A 10 14.37 -5.07 8.86
CA ILE A 10 13.07 -5.64 8.47
C ILE A 10 11.98 -4.83 9.16
N ILE A 11 11.13 -4.19 8.37
CA ILE A 11 9.99 -3.40 8.88
C ILE A 11 8.68 -4.19 8.87
N ILE A 12 8.55 -5.19 7.99
CA ILE A 12 7.40 -6.12 7.97
C ILE A 12 7.95 -7.54 7.98
N ASP A 13 7.51 -8.38 8.93
CA ASP A 13 7.81 -9.82 8.96
C ASP A 13 6.51 -10.59 9.13
N THR A 14 6.14 -11.39 8.13
CA THR A 14 4.96 -12.26 8.18
C THR A 14 5.39 -13.71 8.10
N LYS A 15 4.78 -14.56 8.95
CA LYS A 15 5.08 -16.00 9.00
C LYS A 15 3.80 -16.81 9.08
N GLY A 16 3.58 -17.64 8.06
CA GLY A 16 2.46 -18.57 7.99
C GLY A 16 1.09 -17.89 8.06
N VAL A 17 0.97 -16.62 7.55
CA VAL A 17 -0.28 -15.85 7.66
C VAL A 17 -1.40 -16.55 6.92
N LYS A 18 -2.49 -16.83 7.64
CA LYS A 18 -3.69 -17.49 7.11
C LYS A 18 -4.92 -16.62 7.38
N VAL A 19 -5.83 -16.59 6.43
CA VAL A 19 -7.14 -15.95 6.59
C VAL A 19 -8.22 -16.85 6.01
N ASN A 20 -9.24 -17.11 6.81
CA ASN A 20 -10.43 -17.83 6.35
C ASN A 20 -11.70 -16.98 6.47
N PHE A 21 -12.63 -17.21 5.57
CA PHE A 21 -13.98 -16.67 5.56
C PHE A 21 -14.97 -17.85 5.55
N GLY A 22 -15.36 -18.33 6.73
CA GLY A 22 -16.10 -19.57 6.88
C GLY A 22 -15.28 -20.76 6.38
N ASP A 23 -15.74 -21.45 5.35
CA ASP A 23 -15.06 -22.63 4.77
C ASP A 23 -14.00 -22.25 3.71
N PHE A 24 -13.94 -20.98 3.29
CA PHE A 24 -13.02 -20.53 2.26
C PHE A 24 -11.74 -19.94 2.84
N TRP A 25 -10.60 -20.51 2.45
CA TRP A 25 -9.27 -20.00 2.82
C TRP A 25 -8.76 -19.01 1.77
N ALA A 26 -8.79 -17.72 2.11
CA ALA A 26 -8.28 -16.66 1.26
C ALA A 26 -6.75 -16.55 1.30
N LEU A 27 -6.12 -16.87 2.45
CA LEU A 27 -4.67 -17.00 2.60
C LEU A 27 -4.34 -18.32 3.28
N LYS A 28 -3.33 -19.02 2.76
CA LYS A 28 -3.01 -20.40 3.17
C LYS A 28 -1.61 -20.57 3.74
N GLY A 29 -1.04 -19.51 4.29
CA GLY A 29 0.28 -19.50 4.90
C GLY A 29 1.25 -18.67 4.09
N ILE A 30 1.22 -17.35 4.31
CA ILE A 30 2.07 -16.38 3.59
C ILE A 30 3.23 -15.99 4.47
N ASP A 31 4.44 -16.13 3.93
CA ASP A 31 5.71 -15.73 4.53
C ASP A 31 6.35 -14.65 3.66
N ILE A 32 6.42 -13.42 4.18
CA ILE A 32 7.06 -12.29 3.48
C ILE A 32 7.83 -11.47 4.50
N LYS A 33 9.07 -11.09 4.16
CA LYS A 33 9.85 -10.10 4.88
C LYS A 33 10.09 -8.90 3.98
N VAL A 34 9.86 -7.71 4.51
CA VAL A 34 10.05 -6.44 3.80
C VAL A 34 11.08 -5.61 4.54
N LYS A 35 12.09 -5.15 3.82
CA LYS A 35 13.12 -4.26 4.33
C LYS A 35 12.61 -2.82 4.33
N ARG A 36 13.16 -1.99 5.21
CA ARG A 36 12.87 -0.55 5.20
C ARG A 36 13.30 0.06 3.86
N GLY A 37 12.44 0.88 3.26
CA GLY A 37 12.67 1.51 1.95
C GLY A 37 12.45 0.59 0.75
N GLU A 38 12.13 -0.70 0.96
CA GLU A 38 11.92 -1.66 -0.12
C GLU A 38 10.53 -1.50 -0.76
N ILE A 39 10.47 -1.68 -2.07
CA ILE A 39 9.23 -1.63 -2.86
C ILE A 39 8.89 -3.03 -3.37
N ILE A 40 7.80 -3.58 -2.85
CA ILE A 40 7.28 -4.88 -3.29
C ILE A 40 6.01 -4.68 -4.11
N VAL A 41 5.97 -5.30 -5.28
CA VAL A 41 4.76 -5.36 -6.10
C VAL A 41 4.17 -6.76 -6.04
N ILE A 42 2.90 -6.85 -5.63
CA ILE A 42 2.15 -8.10 -5.56
C ILE A 42 1.21 -8.20 -6.77
N LEU A 43 1.42 -9.23 -7.56
CA LEU A 43 0.70 -9.54 -8.79
C LEU A 43 -0.15 -10.80 -8.59
N GLY A 44 -1.08 -11.07 -9.51
CA GLY A 44 -1.86 -12.30 -9.51
C GLY A 44 -3.31 -12.10 -9.92
N PRO A 45 -4.05 -13.18 -10.23
CA PRO A 45 -5.43 -13.11 -10.65
C PRO A 45 -6.37 -12.54 -9.58
N SER A 46 -7.55 -12.10 -9.99
CA SER A 46 -8.60 -11.65 -9.04
C SER A 46 -8.97 -12.79 -8.10
N GLY A 47 -9.16 -12.46 -6.83
CA GLY A 47 -9.48 -13.47 -5.81
C GLY A 47 -8.29 -14.28 -5.28
N SER A 48 -7.05 -14.04 -5.72
CA SER A 48 -5.86 -14.77 -5.24
C SER A 48 -5.42 -14.44 -3.80
N GLY A 49 -6.06 -13.48 -3.13
CA GLY A 49 -5.77 -13.12 -1.74
C GLY A 49 -4.93 -11.85 -1.54
N LYS A 50 -4.50 -11.15 -2.60
CA LYS A 50 -3.64 -9.95 -2.55
C LYS A 50 -4.15 -8.87 -1.60
N SER A 51 -5.38 -8.39 -1.85
CA SER A 51 -6.04 -7.36 -1.02
C SER A 51 -6.26 -7.84 0.42
N THR A 52 -6.58 -9.12 0.59
CA THR A 52 -6.72 -9.72 1.93
C THR A 52 -5.40 -9.66 2.66
N PHE A 53 -4.29 -10.02 2.00
CA PHE A 53 -2.95 -10.00 2.61
C PHE A 53 -2.56 -8.59 3.10
N ILE A 54 -2.60 -7.58 2.23
CA ILE A 54 -2.17 -6.23 2.64
C ILE A 54 -3.06 -5.63 3.73
N ARG A 55 -4.34 -6.02 3.81
CA ARG A 55 -5.27 -5.61 4.88
C ARG A 55 -5.00 -6.31 6.21
N THR A 56 -4.25 -7.43 6.23
CA THR A 56 -3.82 -8.03 7.50
C THR A 56 -2.72 -7.22 8.17
N LEU A 57 -1.88 -6.51 7.40
CA LEU A 57 -0.73 -5.78 7.91
C LEU A 57 -1.09 -4.64 8.88
N ASN A 58 -2.24 -4.00 8.67
CA ASN A 58 -2.75 -2.94 9.57
C ASN A 58 -3.99 -3.38 10.36
N ARG A 59 -4.28 -4.69 10.32
CA ARG A 59 -5.44 -5.31 10.97
C ARG A 59 -6.79 -4.71 10.56
N LEU A 60 -6.93 -4.30 9.30
CA LEU A 60 -8.25 -4.09 8.69
C LEU A 60 -8.96 -5.43 8.45
N GLN A 61 -8.17 -6.47 8.17
CA GLN A 61 -8.61 -7.86 8.13
C GLN A 61 -7.86 -8.65 9.20
N PRO A 62 -8.52 -9.23 10.21
CA PRO A 62 -7.90 -10.15 11.13
C PRO A 62 -7.38 -11.39 10.41
N HIS A 63 -6.22 -11.89 10.79
CA HIS A 63 -5.71 -13.17 10.33
C HIS A 63 -6.18 -14.31 11.26
N SER A 64 -6.33 -15.50 10.71
CA SER A 64 -6.83 -16.68 11.43
C SER A 64 -5.69 -17.57 11.93
N GLY A 65 -4.45 -17.26 11.58
CA GLY A 65 -3.25 -17.98 12.02
C GLY A 65 -1.99 -17.38 11.42
N GLY A 66 -0.86 -17.77 11.94
CA GLY A 66 0.44 -17.18 11.63
C GLY A 66 0.74 -15.95 12.47
N THR A 67 1.80 -15.22 12.12
CA THR A 67 2.22 -14.00 12.81
C THR A 67 2.45 -12.86 11.81
N VAL A 68 2.09 -11.63 12.20
CA VAL A 68 2.37 -10.39 11.50
C VAL A 68 3.12 -9.48 12.45
N VAL A 69 4.31 -9.03 12.07
CA VAL A 69 5.11 -8.07 12.86
C VAL A 69 5.35 -6.83 12.00
N ILE A 70 4.99 -5.68 12.51
CA ILE A 70 5.16 -4.39 11.85
C ILE A 70 6.00 -3.48 12.75
N ASP A 71 7.15 -3.03 12.25
CA ASP A 71 8.07 -2.15 12.99
C ASP A 71 8.35 -2.66 14.42
N GLY A 72 8.54 -3.98 14.55
CA GLY A 72 8.79 -4.68 15.82
C GLY A 72 7.55 -4.99 16.68
N ILE A 73 6.35 -4.56 16.26
CA ILE A 73 5.10 -4.81 16.98
C ILE A 73 4.36 -5.99 16.35
N THR A 74 4.02 -6.99 17.15
CA THR A 74 3.14 -8.10 16.71
C THR A 74 1.70 -7.59 16.61
N VAL A 75 1.07 -7.87 15.46
CA VAL A 75 -0.30 -7.44 15.14
C VAL A 75 -1.21 -8.66 15.12
N ASP A 76 -1.94 -8.89 16.22
CA ASP A 76 -2.83 -10.02 16.43
C ASP A 76 -4.06 -9.63 17.28
N ASP A 77 -4.79 -10.61 17.81
CA ASP A 77 -5.97 -10.38 18.65
C ASP A 77 -5.63 -9.80 20.02
N ASP A 78 -4.41 -10.03 20.51
CA ASP A 78 -3.93 -9.55 21.81
C ASP A 78 -3.23 -8.17 21.69
N THR A 79 -3.10 -7.62 20.47
CA THR A 79 -2.47 -6.32 20.23
C THR A 79 -3.22 -5.23 20.98
N THR A 80 -2.51 -4.45 21.82
CA THR A 80 -3.13 -3.38 22.58
C THR A 80 -3.70 -2.27 21.67
N VAL A 81 -4.69 -1.53 22.17
CA VAL A 81 -5.28 -0.40 21.42
C VAL A 81 -4.23 0.66 21.09
N SER A 82 -3.25 0.90 21.99
CA SER A 82 -2.17 1.84 21.75
C SER A 82 -1.22 1.38 20.67
N ASP A 83 -0.82 0.10 20.67
CA ASP A 83 0.08 -0.46 19.67
C ASP A 83 -0.58 -0.50 18.30
N LEU A 84 -1.86 -0.89 18.24
CA LEU A 84 -2.62 -0.86 16.99
C LEU A 84 -2.81 0.55 16.45
N LYS A 85 -3.00 1.54 17.33
CA LYS A 85 -3.04 2.96 16.95
C LYS A 85 -1.69 3.42 16.38
N TYR A 86 -0.58 3.02 17.01
CA TYR A 86 0.76 3.31 16.51
C TYR A 86 0.98 2.68 15.13
N VAL A 87 0.77 1.37 14.99
CA VAL A 87 0.95 0.65 13.71
C VAL A 87 0.13 1.31 12.60
N ARG A 88 -1.13 1.67 12.86
CA ARG A 88 -2.00 2.33 11.87
C ARG A 88 -1.57 3.76 11.55
N ALA A 89 -0.86 4.44 12.43
CA ALA A 89 -0.31 5.76 12.16
C ALA A 89 0.95 5.69 11.28
N GLU A 90 1.74 4.61 11.42
CA GLU A 90 2.95 4.35 10.62
C GLU A 90 2.65 3.73 9.25
N ILE A 91 1.40 3.35 8.98
CA ILE A 91 0.95 2.77 7.71
C ILE A 91 -0.03 3.70 7.01
N GLY A 92 0.37 4.27 5.87
CA GLY A 92 -0.53 4.90 4.93
C GLY A 92 -1.21 3.84 4.05
N PHE A 93 -2.52 3.85 3.98
CA PHE A 93 -3.29 2.89 3.16
C PHE A 93 -4.09 3.62 2.08
N VAL A 94 -3.88 3.22 0.82
CA VAL A 94 -4.57 3.74 -0.36
C VAL A 94 -5.43 2.62 -0.94
N PHE A 95 -6.75 2.83 -0.94
CA PHE A 95 -7.74 1.84 -1.38
C PHE A 95 -8.05 1.97 -2.88
N GLN A 96 -8.56 0.91 -3.46
CA GLN A 96 -9.12 0.88 -4.81
C GLN A 96 -10.26 1.90 -5.00
N GLN A 97 -11.15 2.00 -4.03
CA GLN A 97 -12.22 3.00 -3.99
C GLN A 97 -11.77 4.13 -3.05
N PHE A 98 -11.28 5.19 -3.54
CA PHE A 98 -10.70 6.38 -2.88
C PHE A 98 -11.02 6.57 -1.39
N ASN A 99 -12.21 6.19 -0.94
CA ASN A 99 -12.71 6.24 0.45
C ASN A 99 -12.56 7.62 1.10
N LEU A 100 -12.78 8.68 0.32
CA LEU A 100 -12.82 10.03 0.84
C LEU A 100 -14.14 10.26 1.59
N PHE A 101 -14.09 11.09 2.63
CA PHE A 101 -15.28 11.52 3.36
C PHE A 101 -16.06 12.51 2.49
N PRO A 102 -17.27 12.15 1.96
CA PRO A 102 -17.94 12.97 0.96
C PRO A 102 -18.50 14.29 1.51
N HIS A 103 -18.69 14.39 2.81
CA HIS A 103 -19.20 15.57 3.52
C HIS A 103 -18.09 16.52 4.00
N LEU A 104 -16.81 16.17 3.78
CA LEU A 104 -15.65 16.99 4.09
C LEU A 104 -15.03 17.53 2.81
N THR A 105 -14.46 18.72 2.88
CA THR A 105 -13.61 19.26 1.81
C THR A 105 -12.35 18.42 1.65
N ILE A 106 -11.61 18.61 0.55
CA ILE A 106 -10.32 17.93 0.33
C ILE A 106 -9.31 18.28 1.43
N MET A 107 -9.24 19.56 1.80
CA MET A 107 -8.40 20.02 2.91
C MET A 107 -8.76 19.28 4.21
N GLU A 108 -10.04 19.20 4.56
CA GLU A 108 -10.48 18.51 5.77
C GLU A 108 -10.24 16.99 5.71
N ASN A 109 -10.39 16.36 4.55
CA ASN A 109 -10.03 14.95 4.35
C ASN A 109 -8.57 14.66 4.68
N ILE A 110 -7.66 15.56 4.30
CA ILE A 110 -6.22 15.38 4.52
C ILE A 110 -5.82 15.73 5.95
N THR A 111 -6.40 16.79 6.53
CA THR A 111 -5.99 17.32 7.85
C THR A 111 -6.61 16.58 9.03
N LEU A 112 -7.71 15.83 8.82
CA LEU A 112 -8.46 15.19 9.91
C LEU A 112 -7.58 14.27 10.76
N ALA A 113 -6.81 13.37 10.14
CA ALA A 113 -5.99 12.41 10.87
C ALA A 113 -4.81 13.06 11.59
N PRO A 114 -3.98 13.92 10.97
CA PRO A 114 -2.94 14.67 11.68
C PRO A 114 -3.47 15.42 12.92
N MET A 115 -4.56 16.12 12.79
CA MET A 115 -5.16 16.87 13.91
C MET A 115 -5.70 15.95 15.02
N LYS A 116 -6.37 14.84 14.67
CA LYS A 116 -7.03 13.97 15.66
C LYS A 116 -6.10 12.93 16.29
N VAL A 117 -5.12 12.44 15.53
CA VAL A 117 -4.23 11.34 15.95
C VAL A 117 -2.90 11.87 16.47
N LYS A 118 -2.27 12.80 15.74
CA LYS A 118 -0.98 13.40 16.11
C LYS A 118 -1.13 14.64 17.01
N GLY A 119 -2.34 15.24 17.08
CA GLY A 119 -2.58 16.47 17.86
C GLY A 119 -1.99 17.72 17.20
N GLU A 120 -1.75 17.69 15.89
CA GLU A 120 -1.26 18.86 15.15
C GLU A 120 -2.27 20.01 15.21
N SER A 121 -1.76 21.23 15.26
CA SER A 121 -2.62 22.41 15.15
C SER A 121 -3.22 22.49 13.75
N LYS A 122 -4.40 23.11 13.63
CA LYS A 122 -5.07 23.32 12.34
C LYS A 122 -4.13 23.98 11.32
N ARG A 123 -3.36 24.98 11.75
CA ARG A 123 -2.44 25.74 10.90
C ARG A 123 -1.31 24.86 10.34
N GLU A 124 -0.74 24.00 11.18
CA GLU A 124 0.32 23.07 10.77
C GLU A 124 -0.22 22.00 9.80
N ALA A 125 -1.35 21.39 10.15
CA ALA A 125 -1.99 20.39 9.32
C ALA A 125 -2.41 20.95 7.94
N GLU A 126 -3.01 22.15 7.87
CA GLU A 126 -3.36 22.81 6.61
C GLU A 126 -2.13 23.18 5.77
N ALA A 127 -1.06 23.68 6.40
CA ALA A 127 0.19 23.98 5.69
C ALA A 127 0.85 22.73 5.10
N ASN A 128 0.82 21.60 5.82
CA ASN A 128 1.30 20.32 5.30
C ASN A 128 0.39 19.78 4.19
N ALA A 129 -0.93 19.86 4.37
CA ALA A 129 -1.90 19.41 3.36
C ALA A 129 -1.73 20.16 2.03
N LEU A 130 -1.48 21.47 2.03
CA LEU A 130 -1.22 22.24 0.81
C LEU A 130 0.05 21.74 0.10
N LYS A 131 1.15 21.49 0.83
CA LYS A 131 2.38 20.94 0.23
C LYS A 131 2.14 19.55 -0.39
N LEU A 132 1.32 18.72 0.27
CA LEU A 132 0.98 17.40 -0.26
C LEU A 132 0.09 17.50 -1.50
N LEU A 133 -0.86 18.45 -1.54
CA LEU A 133 -1.69 18.70 -2.71
C LEU A 133 -0.87 19.25 -3.88
N GLU A 134 0.10 20.13 -3.62
CA GLU A 134 1.08 20.57 -4.62
C GLU A 134 1.87 19.38 -5.17
N ARG A 135 2.32 18.50 -4.29
CA ARG A 135 3.09 17.31 -4.66
C ARG A 135 2.31 16.35 -5.56
N VAL A 136 1.02 16.16 -5.30
CA VAL A 136 0.15 15.33 -6.15
C VAL A 136 -0.49 16.12 -7.30
N GLY A 137 -0.09 17.39 -7.52
CA GLY A 137 -0.43 18.21 -8.66
C GLY A 137 -1.88 18.72 -8.70
N ILE A 138 -2.53 18.92 -7.55
CA ILE A 138 -3.92 19.40 -7.47
C ILE A 138 -4.16 20.41 -6.32
N PRO A 139 -3.30 21.43 -6.10
CA PRO A 139 -3.46 22.36 -4.99
C PRO A 139 -4.75 23.18 -5.07
N GLU A 140 -5.25 23.48 -6.28
CA GLU A 140 -6.46 24.24 -6.54
C GLU A 140 -7.75 23.51 -6.10
N GLN A 141 -7.66 22.22 -5.79
CA GLN A 141 -8.80 21.40 -5.34
C GLN A 141 -9.03 21.44 -3.83
N ALA A 142 -8.15 22.10 -3.06
CA ALA A 142 -8.11 22.05 -1.58
C ALA A 142 -9.46 22.29 -0.89
N TYR A 143 -10.25 23.22 -1.40
CA TYR A 143 -11.51 23.63 -0.77
C TYR A 143 -12.77 23.07 -1.46
N LYS A 144 -12.59 22.18 -2.44
CA LYS A 144 -13.70 21.47 -3.08
C LYS A 144 -14.08 20.23 -2.27
N TYR A 145 -15.24 19.67 -2.61
CA TYR A 145 -15.71 18.39 -2.08
C TYR A 145 -15.35 17.24 -3.04
N PRO A 146 -15.22 15.99 -2.55
CA PRO A 146 -14.88 14.85 -3.41
C PRO A 146 -15.77 14.69 -4.65
N SER A 147 -17.06 15.00 -4.55
CA SER A 147 -18.01 14.93 -5.67
C SER A 147 -17.70 15.87 -6.83
N GLY A 148 -16.88 16.87 -6.61
CA GLY A 148 -16.47 17.84 -7.64
C GLY A 148 -15.12 17.45 -8.33
N LEU A 149 -14.56 16.30 -8.01
CA LEU A 149 -13.26 15.82 -8.52
C LEU A 149 -13.44 14.61 -9.44
N SER A 150 -12.56 14.50 -10.46
CA SER A 150 -12.44 13.27 -11.25
C SER A 150 -11.92 12.10 -10.41
N GLY A 151 -12.07 10.86 -10.87
CA GLY A 151 -11.56 9.67 -10.19
C GLY A 151 -10.06 9.75 -9.92
N GLY A 152 -9.26 10.14 -10.91
CA GLY A 152 -7.81 10.32 -10.75
C GLY A 152 -7.45 11.41 -9.75
N GLN A 153 -8.19 12.51 -9.71
CA GLN A 153 -8.01 13.56 -8.69
C GLN A 153 -8.36 13.03 -7.29
N GLN A 154 -9.47 12.29 -7.15
CA GLN A 154 -9.85 11.68 -5.87
C GLN A 154 -8.80 10.68 -5.37
N GLN A 155 -8.21 9.90 -6.27
CA GLN A 155 -7.13 8.96 -5.90
C GLN A 155 -5.86 9.70 -5.47
N ARG A 156 -5.48 10.77 -6.15
CA ARG A 156 -4.35 11.61 -5.73
C ARG A 156 -4.60 12.27 -4.37
N VAL A 157 -5.83 12.67 -4.07
CA VAL A 157 -6.21 13.11 -2.71
C VAL A 157 -6.07 11.98 -1.70
N ALA A 158 -6.49 10.75 -2.03
CA ALA A 158 -6.34 9.60 -1.13
C ALA A 158 -4.86 9.31 -0.83
N ILE A 159 -3.98 9.44 -1.81
CA ILE A 159 -2.53 9.36 -1.62
C ILE A 159 -2.02 10.49 -0.71
N ALA A 160 -2.41 11.75 -0.98
CA ALA A 160 -2.04 12.89 -0.14
C ALA A 160 -2.52 12.73 1.31
N ARG A 161 -3.74 12.22 1.52
CA ARG A 161 -4.29 11.92 2.84
C ARG A 161 -3.47 10.86 3.58
N ALA A 162 -3.07 9.79 2.89
CA ALA A 162 -2.22 8.76 3.48
C ALA A 162 -0.85 9.31 3.88
N LEU A 163 -0.23 10.14 3.04
CA LEU A 163 1.06 10.80 3.29
C LEU A 163 1.01 11.84 4.41
N ALA A 164 -0.16 12.42 4.71
CA ALA A 164 -0.29 13.45 5.75
C ALA A 164 0.06 12.93 7.15
N MET A 165 0.02 11.62 7.35
CA MET A 165 0.45 10.98 8.58
C MET A 165 1.97 10.75 8.65
N ASP A 166 2.74 11.10 7.60
CA ASP A 166 4.18 10.84 7.48
C ASP A 166 4.53 9.37 7.79
N PRO A 167 3.91 8.42 7.08
CA PRO A 167 4.01 7.00 7.39
C PRO A 167 5.35 6.41 6.95
N LYS A 168 5.82 5.37 7.65
CA LYS A 168 7.00 4.57 7.26
C LYS A 168 6.70 3.58 6.15
N ILE A 169 5.43 3.18 6.02
CA ILE A 169 4.96 2.16 5.07
C ILE A 169 3.77 2.70 4.31
N MET A 170 3.76 2.55 2.99
CA MET A 170 2.61 2.82 2.14
C MET A 170 2.08 1.52 1.54
N LEU A 171 0.81 1.24 1.75
CA LEU A 171 0.09 0.11 1.19
C LEU A 171 -0.89 0.60 0.12
N PHE A 172 -0.80 0.03 -1.08
CA PHE A 172 -1.67 0.36 -2.21
C PHE A 172 -2.48 -0.88 -2.63
N ASP A 173 -3.79 -0.80 -2.55
CA ASP A 173 -4.72 -1.87 -2.93
C ASP A 173 -5.38 -1.53 -4.27
N GLU A 174 -4.77 -1.94 -5.38
CA GLU A 174 -5.22 -1.70 -6.77
C GLU A 174 -5.59 -0.23 -7.03
N PRO A 175 -4.67 0.72 -6.86
CA PRO A 175 -4.97 2.16 -6.84
C PRO A 175 -5.47 2.73 -8.17
N THR A 176 -5.34 1.99 -9.27
CA THR A 176 -5.74 2.42 -10.62
C THR A 176 -6.97 1.71 -11.18
N SER A 177 -7.41 0.61 -10.55
CA SER A 177 -8.44 -0.27 -11.12
C SER A 177 -9.85 0.34 -11.21
N ALA A 178 -10.12 1.42 -10.45
CA ALA A 178 -11.39 2.16 -10.51
C ALA A 178 -11.31 3.42 -11.38
N LEU A 179 -10.24 3.58 -12.19
CA LEU A 179 -9.97 4.77 -12.99
C LEU A 179 -10.14 4.51 -14.48
N ASP A 180 -10.56 5.56 -15.19
CA ASP A 180 -10.49 5.57 -16.64
C ASP A 180 -9.02 5.58 -17.11
N PRO A 181 -8.71 4.95 -18.27
CA PRO A 181 -7.33 4.84 -18.77
C PRO A 181 -6.57 6.16 -18.87
N GLU A 182 -7.27 7.26 -19.17
CA GLU A 182 -6.68 8.59 -19.28
C GLU A 182 -6.15 9.12 -17.93
N MET A 183 -6.71 8.64 -16.80
CA MET A 183 -6.35 9.10 -15.45
C MET A 183 -5.29 8.21 -14.77
N ILE A 184 -5.07 7.01 -15.29
CA ILE A 184 -4.12 6.04 -14.70
C ILE A 184 -2.72 6.62 -14.63
N LYS A 185 -2.26 7.22 -15.73
CA LYS A 185 -0.91 7.78 -15.83
C LYS A 185 -0.61 8.81 -14.73
N GLU A 186 -1.54 9.74 -14.48
CA GLU A 186 -1.35 10.79 -13.46
C GLU A 186 -1.17 10.20 -12.04
N VAL A 187 -1.85 9.11 -11.73
CA VAL A 187 -1.71 8.41 -10.44
C VAL A 187 -0.40 7.63 -10.37
N LEU A 188 -0.03 6.94 -11.45
CA LEU A 188 1.23 6.21 -11.52
C LEU A 188 2.43 7.16 -11.43
N ASP A 189 2.40 8.31 -12.08
CA ASP A 189 3.47 9.33 -12.01
C ASP A 189 3.69 9.80 -10.55
N VAL A 190 2.61 9.99 -9.78
CA VAL A 190 2.71 10.29 -8.33
C VAL A 190 3.33 9.13 -7.56
N MET A 191 2.95 7.88 -7.86
CA MET A 191 3.50 6.71 -7.18
C MET A 191 4.99 6.48 -7.53
N ILE A 192 5.40 6.76 -8.77
CA ILE A 192 6.81 6.73 -9.19
C ILE A 192 7.62 7.81 -8.46
N ASP A 193 7.06 9.04 -8.26
CA ASP A 193 7.74 10.05 -7.44
C ASP A 193 7.90 9.61 -5.98
N LEU A 194 6.92 8.90 -5.43
CA LEU A 194 7.01 8.32 -4.10
C LEU A 194 8.09 7.24 -4.01
N ALA A 195 8.18 6.38 -5.01
CA ALA A 195 9.16 5.29 -5.09
C ALA A 195 10.62 5.79 -5.08
N LYS A 196 10.88 7.00 -5.54
CA LYS A 196 12.22 7.63 -5.51
C LYS A 196 12.65 8.12 -4.11
N ARG A 197 11.80 7.98 -3.11
CA ARG A 197 12.07 8.38 -1.73
C ARG A 197 12.14 7.12 -0.88
N ASP A 198 12.95 7.11 0.15
CA ASP A 198 13.16 5.98 1.09
C ASP A 198 11.88 5.60 1.89
N ILE A 199 10.74 5.41 1.19
CA ILE A 199 9.49 4.97 1.78
C ILE A 199 9.25 3.50 1.41
N THR A 200 8.96 2.68 2.40
CA THR A 200 8.61 1.28 2.16
C THR A 200 7.25 1.19 1.48
N MET A 201 7.13 0.45 0.38
CA MET A 201 5.88 0.33 -0.35
C MET A 201 5.50 -1.12 -0.60
N ILE A 202 4.24 -1.47 -0.39
CA ILE A 202 3.64 -2.70 -0.92
C ILE A 202 2.49 -2.29 -1.83
N VAL A 203 2.58 -2.69 -3.09
CA VAL A 203 1.64 -2.29 -4.14
C VAL A 203 0.99 -3.51 -4.77
N VAL A 204 -0.31 -3.65 -4.59
CA VAL A 204 -1.13 -4.60 -5.36
C VAL A 204 -1.58 -3.88 -6.62
N THR A 205 -1.21 -4.37 -7.79
CA THR A 205 -1.55 -3.71 -9.06
C THR A 205 -1.59 -4.70 -10.23
N HIS A 206 -2.22 -4.28 -11.32
CA HIS A 206 -2.16 -4.92 -12.64
C HIS A 206 -1.30 -4.13 -13.64
N GLU A 207 -0.66 -3.04 -13.20
CA GLU A 207 0.17 -2.16 -14.03
C GLU A 207 1.60 -2.72 -14.16
N MET A 208 1.84 -3.58 -15.18
CA MET A 208 3.14 -4.25 -15.36
C MET A 208 4.28 -3.27 -15.65
N GLY A 209 3.98 -2.17 -16.36
CA GLY A 209 4.96 -1.11 -16.64
C GLY A 209 5.47 -0.47 -15.35
N PHE A 210 4.56 -0.16 -14.42
CA PHE A 210 4.91 0.36 -13.11
C PHE A 210 5.73 -0.65 -12.30
N ALA A 211 5.32 -1.93 -12.26
CA ALA A 211 6.06 -2.96 -11.56
C ALA A 211 7.51 -3.11 -12.06
N LYS A 212 7.72 -3.08 -13.37
CA LYS A 212 9.05 -3.13 -13.98
C LYS A 212 9.93 -1.93 -13.65
N GLU A 213 9.32 -0.74 -13.50
CA GLU A 213 10.04 0.51 -13.30
C GLU A 213 10.49 0.73 -11.85
N VAL A 214 9.65 0.33 -10.86
CA VAL A 214 9.88 0.76 -9.48
C VAL A 214 10.09 -0.37 -8.49
N ALA A 215 9.69 -1.61 -8.80
CA ALA A 215 9.77 -2.69 -7.82
C ALA A 215 11.21 -3.16 -7.56
N ASP A 216 11.54 -3.42 -6.30
CA ASP A 216 12.72 -4.19 -5.92
C ASP A 216 12.44 -5.69 -6.03
N ARG A 217 11.20 -6.10 -5.70
CA ARG A 217 10.73 -7.49 -5.83
C ARG A 217 9.30 -7.53 -6.36
N CYS A 218 9.05 -8.49 -7.25
CA CYS A 218 7.72 -8.87 -7.72
C CYS A 218 7.32 -10.21 -7.11
N ILE A 219 6.09 -10.31 -6.64
CA ILE A 219 5.53 -11.50 -6.01
C ILE A 219 4.25 -11.89 -6.72
N LEU A 220 4.13 -13.17 -7.13
CA LEU A 220 2.88 -13.72 -7.64
C LEU A 220 2.09 -14.39 -6.53
N PHE A 221 0.84 -13.97 -6.34
CA PHE A 221 -0.16 -14.67 -5.54
C PHE A 221 -1.11 -15.45 -6.44
N ASP A 222 -1.39 -16.70 -6.07
CA ASP A 222 -2.45 -17.49 -6.69
C ASP A 222 -3.08 -18.43 -5.66
N GLU A 223 -4.42 -18.54 -5.69
CA GLU A 223 -5.21 -19.41 -4.82
C GLU A 223 -4.86 -19.33 -3.30
N GLY A 224 -4.50 -18.16 -2.83
CA GLY A 224 -4.13 -17.91 -1.42
C GLY A 224 -2.70 -18.31 -1.06
N HIS A 225 -1.86 -18.59 -2.02
CA HIS A 225 -0.44 -18.91 -1.86
C HIS A 225 0.46 -17.85 -2.50
N LEU A 226 1.66 -17.69 -1.96
CA LEU A 226 2.77 -17.06 -2.66
C LEU A 226 3.39 -18.11 -3.58
N ILE A 227 3.37 -17.86 -4.88
CA ILE A 227 3.81 -18.81 -5.91
C ILE A 227 5.27 -18.60 -6.28
N GLU A 228 5.64 -17.35 -6.53
CA GLU A 228 6.97 -16.98 -6.96
C GLU A 228 7.31 -15.57 -6.49
N GLU A 229 8.58 -15.36 -6.15
CA GLU A 229 9.13 -14.10 -5.71
C GLU A 229 10.50 -13.90 -6.37
N LYS A 230 10.67 -12.80 -7.12
CA LYS A 230 11.89 -12.48 -7.85
C LYS A 230 12.10 -10.99 -8.06
N SER A 231 13.31 -10.61 -8.48
CA SER A 231 13.56 -9.29 -9.04
C SER A 231 12.67 -9.04 -10.27
N PRO A 232 12.30 -7.80 -10.60
CA PRO A 232 11.46 -7.52 -11.77
C PRO A 232 12.04 -8.09 -13.06
N ASP A 233 13.34 -7.92 -13.30
CA ASP A 233 13.99 -8.44 -14.50
C ASP A 233 13.84 -9.95 -14.64
N GLU A 234 14.09 -10.71 -13.58
CA GLU A 234 13.94 -12.16 -13.59
C GLU A 234 12.49 -12.58 -13.67
N PHE A 235 11.59 -11.90 -12.93
CA PHE A 235 10.17 -12.20 -12.89
C PHE A 235 9.51 -12.10 -14.27
N PHE A 236 9.84 -11.04 -15.02
CA PHE A 236 9.22 -10.78 -16.32
C PHE A 236 9.95 -11.44 -17.49
N SER A 237 11.27 -11.69 -17.42
CA SER A 237 12.03 -12.27 -18.52
C SER A 237 12.26 -13.78 -18.40
N ASN A 238 12.36 -14.29 -17.17
CA ASN A 238 12.68 -15.70 -16.91
C ASN A 238 11.93 -16.26 -15.69
N PRO A 239 10.57 -16.27 -15.72
CA PRO A 239 9.78 -16.86 -14.64
C PRO A 239 10.07 -18.36 -14.54
N GLU A 240 10.21 -18.87 -13.31
CA GLU A 240 10.49 -20.29 -13.09
C GLU A 240 9.22 -21.12 -12.98
N HIS A 241 8.23 -20.60 -12.22
CA HIS A 241 7.01 -21.33 -11.94
C HIS A 241 6.04 -21.30 -13.12
N GLU A 242 5.45 -22.45 -13.50
CA GLU A 242 4.51 -22.55 -14.63
C GLU A 242 3.29 -21.61 -14.48
N ARG A 243 2.80 -21.41 -13.26
CA ARG A 243 1.68 -20.48 -13.02
C ARG A 243 2.06 -19.02 -13.30
N THR A 244 3.32 -18.66 -13.04
CA THR A 244 3.85 -17.31 -13.35
C THR A 244 3.93 -17.12 -14.86
N LYS A 245 4.42 -18.12 -15.61
CA LYS A 245 4.47 -18.08 -17.07
C LYS A 245 3.08 -17.89 -17.67
N LEU A 246 2.12 -18.74 -17.26
CA LEU A 246 0.74 -18.65 -17.70
C LEU A 246 0.09 -17.30 -17.38
N PHE A 247 0.35 -16.76 -16.18
CA PHE A 247 -0.18 -15.47 -15.78
C PHE A 247 0.38 -14.34 -16.65
N LEU A 248 1.69 -14.35 -16.92
CA LEU A 248 2.34 -13.33 -17.76
C LEU A 248 1.90 -13.42 -19.22
N GLU A 249 1.73 -14.63 -19.79
CA GLU A 249 1.21 -14.84 -21.15
C GLU A 249 -0.22 -14.30 -21.36
N GLN A 250 -1.02 -14.20 -20.30
CA GLN A 250 -2.38 -13.68 -20.38
C GLN A 250 -2.45 -12.15 -20.35
N ILE A 251 -1.38 -11.49 -19.89
CA ILE A 251 -1.41 -10.05 -19.59
C ILE A 251 -0.45 -9.26 -20.50
N LEU A 252 0.62 -9.88 -20.98
CA LEU A 252 1.59 -9.30 -21.91
C LEU A 252 1.25 -9.64 -23.34
#